data_920b5f58bd0f281bfe9d556e608d0cd1
#
_entry.id   920b5f58bd0f281bfe9d556e608d0cd1
#
_cell.length_a   1.000
_cell.length_b   1.000
_cell.length_c   1.000
_cell.angle_alpha   90.00
_cell.angle_beta   90.00
_cell.angle_gamma   90.00
#
_symmetry.space_group_name_H-M   'P 1'
#
loop_
_entity.id
_entity.type
_entity.pdbx_description
1 polymer ?
#
loop_
_entity_poly.entity_id
_entity_poly.type
_entity_poly.pdbx_seq_one_letter_code
_entity_poly.pdbx_strand_id
1 'polypeptide(L)'
;MKIKLNCKEERYIETVDYFTLKSVNKIRKGKKKDPVYYLKQPAFLDTETSWNHDTENPLAWVYQWCMEFNGQYCIGRYVFDLIREFRKIYDYYELGDKKRLVIYVHNLSYDHQYIYKQLYKEFGAPEILAIKSHKILIARYGGLEFRCTWLLSNMSLDQWGAKLQAPVRKMVSAIDYDVIRYPDDKLTYTDWLYMVNDVAALKCNTYLEMLNERRGG
;
A
#
# COMPACT_ATOMS: atom_id res chain seq x y z
N MET A 1 5.56 5.46 -17.19
CA MET A 1 4.28 5.57 -17.97
C MET A 1 3.43 6.68 -17.36
N LYS A 2 2.66 7.41 -18.18
CA LYS A 2 1.79 8.50 -17.70
C LYS A 2 0.35 8.00 -17.58
N ILE A 3 -0.21 8.09 -16.36
CA ILE A 3 -1.54 7.58 -16.02
C ILE A 3 -2.45 8.75 -15.64
N LYS A 4 -3.65 8.83 -16.25
CA LYS A 4 -4.68 9.83 -15.90
C LYS A 4 -5.55 9.29 -14.77
N LEU A 5 -5.61 9.99 -13.63
CA LEU A 5 -6.42 9.56 -12.47
C LEU A 5 -7.92 9.77 -12.69
N ASN A 6 -8.71 8.98 -11.96
CA ASN A 6 -10.16 9.16 -11.84
C ASN A 6 -10.46 10.30 -10.84
N CYS A 7 -10.47 11.53 -11.31
CA CYS A 7 -10.74 12.73 -10.51
C CYS A 7 -11.40 13.83 -11.35
N LYS A 8 -12.07 14.78 -10.67
CA LYS A 8 -12.78 15.90 -11.34
C LYS A 8 -11.85 16.82 -12.12
N GLU A 9 -10.69 17.13 -11.54
CA GLU A 9 -9.64 17.91 -12.20
C GLU A 9 -8.69 16.95 -12.92
N GLU A 10 -8.26 17.32 -14.11
CA GLU A 10 -7.35 16.48 -14.89
C GLU A 10 -5.99 16.36 -14.20
N ARG A 11 -5.69 15.17 -13.68
CA ARG A 11 -4.44 14.83 -12.99
C ARG A 11 -3.78 13.64 -13.61
N TYR A 12 -2.48 13.73 -13.81
CA TYR A 12 -1.66 12.66 -14.33
C TYR A 12 -0.59 12.27 -13.31
N ILE A 13 -0.32 10.98 -13.24
CA ILE A 13 0.79 10.39 -12.49
C ILE A 13 1.76 9.79 -13.48
N GLU A 14 3.04 10.07 -13.31
CA GLU A 14 4.11 9.36 -13.98
C GLU A 14 4.61 8.23 -13.09
N THR A 15 4.56 7.00 -13.61
CA THR A 15 5.01 5.83 -12.86
C THR A 15 6.48 5.58 -13.10
N VAL A 16 7.14 5.00 -12.09
CA VAL A 16 8.55 4.62 -12.13
C VAL A 16 8.69 3.11 -11.93
N ASP A 17 9.75 2.54 -12.47
CA ASP A 17 10.05 1.11 -12.30
C ASP A 17 10.77 0.85 -10.96
N TYR A 18 11.38 1.88 -10.38
CA TYR A 18 12.04 1.84 -9.07
C TYR A 18 12.09 3.24 -8.44
N PHE A 19 12.13 3.31 -7.11
CA PHE A 19 12.21 4.59 -6.41
C PHE A 19 13.57 5.27 -6.55
N THR A 20 13.52 6.57 -6.79
CA THR A 20 14.66 7.46 -6.57
C THR A 20 14.56 8.04 -5.16
N LEU A 21 15.42 7.57 -4.25
CA LEU A 21 15.35 7.95 -2.84
C LEU A 21 15.99 9.31 -2.60
N LYS A 22 15.33 10.11 -1.76
CA LYS A 22 15.75 11.46 -1.34
C LYS A 22 15.56 11.59 0.15
N SER A 23 16.27 12.53 0.78
CA SER A 23 16.08 12.85 2.19
C SER A 23 14.62 13.10 2.53
N VAL A 24 14.15 12.47 3.60
CA VAL A 24 12.80 12.63 4.14
C VAL A 24 12.90 13.04 5.60
N ASN A 25 12.16 14.08 5.98
CA ASN A 25 12.05 14.50 7.36
C ASN A 25 11.49 13.36 8.22
N LYS A 26 11.87 13.33 9.50
CA LYS A 26 11.36 12.38 10.48
C LYS A 26 10.57 13.11 11.57
N ILE A 27 9.56 12.42 12.09
CA ILE A 27 8.75 12.88 13.21
C ILE A 27 9.05 11.99 14.40
N ARG A 28 9.34 12.61 15.55
CA ARG A 28 9.50 11.90 16.80
C ARG A 28 8.15 11.56 17.41
N LYS A 29 7.99 10.32 17.87
CA LYS A 29 6.84 9.87 18.68
C LYS A 29 7.32 9.08 19.88
N GLY A 30 6.45 8.89 20.87
CA GLY A 30 6.74 8.12 22.07
C GLY A 30 7.33 8.92 23.22
N LYS A 31 7.72 8.21 24.28
CA LYS A 31 8.22 8.79 25.52
C LYS A 31 9.57 9.51 25.32
N LYS A 32 9.82 10.57 26.10
CA LYS A 32 11.05 11.38 25.99
C LYS A 32 12.33 10.56 26.16
N LYS A 33 12.30 9.52 27.03
CA LYS A 33 13.45 8.65 27.32
C LYS A 33 13.67 7.53 26.29
N ASP A 34 12.64 7.18 25.50
CA ASP A 34 12.71 6.11 24.50
C ASP A 34 11.93 6.50 23.23
N PRO A 35 12.44 7.44 22.44
CA PRO A 35 11.74 7.95 21.28
C PRO A 35 11.77 6.95 20.12
N VAL A 36 10.67 6.86 19.39
CA VAL A 36 10.61 6.25 18.07
C VAL A 36 10.45 7.36 17.03
N TYR A 37 11.21 7.27 15.96
CA TYR A 37 11.14 8.22 14.85
C TYR A 37 10.38 7.56 13.69
N TYR A 38 9.54 8.35 13.04
CA TYR A 38 8.84 7.93 11.82
C TYR A 38 9.27 8.82 10.66
N LEU A 39 9.44 8.26 9.48
CA LEU A 39 9.53 9.08 8.27
C LEU A 39 8.26 9.91 8.14
N LYS A 40 8.38 11.19 7.83
CA LYS A 40 7.23 12.11 7.74
C LYS A 40 6.26 11.71 6.62
N GLN A 41 6.78 11.20 5.53
CA GLN A 41 6.02 10.70 4.41
C GLN A 41 5.78 9.19 4.61
N PRO A 42 4.54 8.75 4.80
CA PRO A 42 4.20 7.33 4.73
C PRO A 42 4.22 6.84 3.29
N ALA A 43 4.26 5.53 3.11
CA ALA A 43 4.00 4.87 1.85
C ALA A 43 2.54 4.36 1.80
N PHE A 44 2.06 4.10 0.59
CA PHE A 44 0.73 3.53 0.30
C PHE A 44 0.92 2.39 -0.67
N LEU A 45 0.37 1.22 -0.33
CA LEU A 45 0.56 -0.01 -1.09
C LEU A 45 -0.78 -0.66 -1.37
N ASP A 46 -0.90 -1.22 -2.55
CA ASP A 46 -1.98 -2.11 -2.95
C ASP A 46 -1.45 -3.21 -3.86
N THR A 47 -2.09 -4.41 -3.83
CA THR A 47 -1.73 -5.55 -4.67
C THR A 47 -2.95 -6.07 -5.41
N GLU A 48 -2.77 -6.45 -6.68
CA GLU A 48 -3.80 -7.15 -7.45
C GLU A 48 -3.46 -8.63 -7.54
N THR A 49 -4.48 -9.44 -7.31
CA THR A 49 -4.33 -10.89 -7.26
C THR A 49 -5.19 -11.57 -8.31
N SER A 50 -4.74 -12.73 -8.76
CA SER A 50 -5.50 -13.65 -9.59
C SER A 50 -5.46 -15.04 -8.97
N TRP A 51 -6.34 -15.92 -9.39
CA TRP A 51 -6.41 -17.29 -8.90
C TRP A 51 -6.76 -18.24 -10.05
N ASN A 52 -6.47 -19.53 -9.87
CA ASN A 52 -6.58 -20.54 -10.94
C ASN A 52 -8.01 -21.01 -11.25
N HIS A 53 -9.03 -20.49 -10.58
CA HIS A 53 -10.43 -20.89 -10.67
C HIS A 53 -10.70 -22.38 -10.38
N ASP A 54 -9.71 -23.09 -9.81
CA ASP A 54 -9.85 -24.47 -9.36
C ASP A 54 -10.36 -24.48 -7.91
N THR A 55 -11.59 -24.96 -7.71
CA THR A 55 -12.22 -25.01 -6.39
C THR A 55 -11.74 -26.17 -5.53
N GLU A 56 -11.15 -27.21 -6.13
CA GLU A 56 -10.60 -28.35 -5.41
C GLU A 56 -9.15 -28.06 -4.94
N ASN A 57 -8.38 -27.35 -5.77
CA ASN A 57 -7.02 -26.97 -5.48
C ASN A 57 -6.81 -25.46 -5.72
N PRO A 58 -7.40 -24.59 -4.90
CA PRO A 58 -7.35 -23.16 -5.13
C PRO A 58 -5.94 -22.62 -4.93
N LEU A 59 -5.42 -21.94 -5.94
CA LEU A 59 -4.14 -21.25 -5.88
C LEU A 59 -4.32 -19.81 -6.32
N ALA A 60 -3.89 -18.88 -5.49
CA ALA A 60 -3.93 -17.45 -5.79
C ALA A 60 -2.54 -16.83 -5.69
N TRP A 61 -2.30 -15.81 -6.50
CA TRP A 61 -1.01 -15.10 -6.56
C TRP A 61 -1.19 -13.62 -6.85
N VAL A 62 -0.21 -12.81 -6.48
CA VAL A 62 -0.10 -11.41 -6.91
C VAL A 62 0.39 -11.38 -8.36
N TYR A 63 -0.29 -10.66 -9.24
CA TYR A 63 0.15 -10.46 -10.62
C TYR A 63 0.63 -9.04 -10.90
N GLN A 64 0.30 -8.09 -10.01
CA GLN A 64 0.86 -6.74 -10.03
C GLN A 64 0.71 -6.07 -8.65
N TRP A 65 1.54 -5.08 -8.39
CA TRP A 65 1.48 -4.22 -7.21
C TRP A 65 1.82 -2.78 -7.58
N CYS A 66 1.33 -1.85 -6.78
CA CYS A 66 1.73 -0.45 -6.85
C CYS A 66 2.02 0.07 -5.44
N MET A 67 3.10 0.81 -5.31
CA MET A 67 3.43 1.53 -4.07
C MET A 67 3.69 3.01 -4.38
N GLU A 68 3.03 3.88 -3.63
CA GLU A 68 3.39 5.29 -3.62
C GLU A 68 4.27 5.57 -2.41
N PHE A 69 5.40 6.24 -2.66
CA PHE A 69 6.26 6.78 -1.62
C PHE A 69 6.91 8.07 -2.08
N ASN A 70 6.83 9.11 -1.23
CA ASN A 70 7.44 10.42 -1.45
C ASN A 70 7.11 11.04 -2.82
N GLY A 71 5.86 10.89 -3.27
CA GLY A 71 5.36 11.44 -4.53
C GLY A 71 5.63 10.60 -5.77
N GLN A 72 6.36 9.49 -5.65
CA GLN A 72 6.63 8.57 -6.74
C GLN A 72 5.70 7.35 -6.65
N TYR A 73 5.20 6.89 -7.79
CA TYR A 73 4.39 5.67 -7.92
C TYR A 73 5.21 4.60 -8.62
N CYS A 74 5.68 3.62 -7.87
CA CYS A 74 6.41 2.47 -8.37
C CYS A 74 5.45 1.31 -8.60
N ILE A 75 5.54 0.68 -9.76
CA ILE A 75 4.72 -0.45 -10.17
C ILE A 75 5.61 -1.64 -10.46
N GLY A 76 5.20 -2.82 -10.03
CA GLY A 76 5.86 -4.06 -10.34
C GLY A 76 4.89 -5.22 -10.53
N ARG A 77 5.42 -6.32 -10.99
CA ARG A 77 4.67 -7.53 -11.32
C ARG A 77 4.92 -8.65 -10.32
N TYR A 78 6.11 -8.76 -9.79
CA TYR A 78 6.54 -9.81 -8.88
C TYR A 78 6.68 -9.29 -7.46
N VAL A 79 6.28 -10.09 -6.48
CA VAL A 79 6.41 -9.73 -5.06
C VAL A 79 7.87 -9.52 -4.67
N PHE A 80 8.82 -10.28 -5.25
CA PHE A 80 10.22 -10.10 -4.92
C PHE A 80 10.77 -8.72 -5.34
N ASP A 81 10.23 -8.10 -6.40
CA ASP A 81 10.59 -6.73 -6.79
C ASP A 81 10.10 -5.71 -5.73
N LEU A 82 8.89 -5.92 -5.20
CA LEU A 82 8.37 -5.12 -4.09
C LEU A 82 9.28 -5.24 -2.84
N ILE A 83 9.68 -6.46 -2.51
CA ILE A 83 10.58 -6.70 -1.37
C ILE A 83 11.94 -6.03 -1.59
N ARG A 84 12.47 -6.06 -2.81
CA ARG A 84 13.72 -5.37 -3.17
C ARG A 84 13.61 -3.85 -2.99
N GLU A 85 12.49 -3.24 -3.37
CA GLU A 85 12.26 -1.81 -3.12
C GLU A 85 12.11 -1.52 -1.61
N PHE A 86 11.45 -2.40 -0.83
CA PHE A 86 11.44 -2.26 0.63
C PHE A 86 12.85 -2.36 1.24
N ARG A 87 13.69 -3.30 0.79
CA ARG A 87 15.07 -3.43 1.27
C ARG A 87 15.87 -2.17 0.95
N LYS A 88 15.77 -1.66 -0.27
CA LYS A 88 16.43 -0.43 -0.69
C LYS A 88 16.01 0.78 0.17
N ILE A 89 14.71 0.93 0.46
CA ILE A 89 14.19 1.97 1.34
C ILE A 89 14.71 1.77 2.78
N TYR A 90 14.65 0.54 3.25
CA TYR A 90 15.08 0.15 4.60
C TYR A 90 16.54 0.54 4.85
N ASP A 91 17.42 0.18 3.93
CA ASP A 91 18.86 0.46 4.03
C ASP A 91 19.17 1.95 3.87
N TYR A 92 18.58 2.62 2.87
CA TYR A 92 18.82 4.04 2.61
C TYR A 92 18.42 4.94 3.80
N TYR A 93 17.30 4.64 4.43
CA TYR A 93 16.83 5.41 5.59
C TYR A 93 17.30 4.81 6.91
N GLU A 94 18.10 3.76 6.93
CA GLU A 94 18.55 3.07 8.15
C GLU A 94 17.35 2.76 9.06
N LEU A 95 16.33 2.10 8.51
CA LEU A 95 15.13 1.76 9.25
C LEU A 95 15.41 0.65 10.27
N GLY A 96 14.63 0.60 11.33
CA GLY A 96 14.75 -0.39 12.41
C GLY A 96 13.73 -0.08 13.50
N ASP A 97 13.86 -0.71 14.66
CA ASP A 97 12.90 -0.59 15.76
C ASP A 97 12.65 0.85 16.22
N LYS A 98 13.66 1.70 16.13
CA LYS A 98 13.61 3.12 16.55
C LYS A 98 13.38 4.10 15.40
N LYS A 99 13.43 3.65 14.17
CA LYS A 99 13.21 4.49 12.97
C LYS A 99 12.39 3.72 11.95
N ARG A 100 11.18 4.21 11.69
CA ARG A 100 10.16 3.45 10.97
C ARG A 100 9.58 4.18 9.78
N LEU A 101 9.20 3.41 8.76
CA LEU A 101 8.31 3.83 7.69
C LEU A 101 6.93 3.23 7.93
N VAL A 102 5.88 4.08 7.95
CA VAL A 102 4.49 3.62 7.92
C VAL A 102 4.09 3.33 6.48
N ILE A 103 3.49 2.17 6.25
CA ILE A 103 2.95 1.74 4.96
C ILE A 103 1.46 1.49 5.17
N TYR A 104 0.61 2.31 4.55
CA TYR A 104 -0.82 2.14 4.59
C TYR A 104 -1.29 1.18 3.51
N VAL A 105 -2.14 0.23 3.90
CA VAL A 105 -2.78 -0.77 3.03
C VAL A 105 -4.27 -0.81 3.36
N HIS A 106 -5.13 -0.84 2.35
CA HIS A 106 -6.56 -0.99 2.56
C HIS A 106 -6.92 -2.47 2.62
N ASN A 107 -7.46 -2.94 3.78
CA ASN A 107 -7.67 -4.36 4.08
C ASN A 107 -6.36 -5.17 4.15
N LEU A 108 -5.42 -4.70 4.98
CA LEU A 108 -4.07 -5.26 5.14
C LEU A 108 -4.02 -6.79 5.21
N SER A 109 -4.98 -7.45 5.86
CA SER A 109 -4.97 -8.92 6.00
C SER A 109 -5.01 -9.64 4.65
N TYR A 110 -5.66 -9.04 3.65
CA TYR A 110 -5.74 -9.60 2.32
C TYR A 110 -4.39 -9.53 1.62
N ASP A 111 -3.78 -8.37 1.53
CA ASP A 111 -2.50 -8.18 0.84
C ASP A 111 -1.36 -8.90 1.57
N HIS A 112 -1.37 -8.81 2.91
CA HIS A 112 -0.32 -9.37 3.75
C HIS A 112 -0.14 -10.88 3.56
N GLN A 113 -1.20 -11.67 3.36
CA GLN A 113 -1.09 -13.11 3.18
C GLN A 113 -0.24 -13.49 1.94
N TYR A 114 -0.23 -12.66 0.91
CA TYR A 114 0.52 -12.90 -0.33
C TYR A 114 1.98 -12.47 -0.25
N ILE A 115 2.28 -11.45 0.56
CA ILE A 115 3.63 -10.90 0.69
C ILE A 115 4.36 -11.38 1.94
N TYR A 116 3.65 -12.00 2.89
CA TYR A 116 4.16 -12.42 4.21
C TYR A 116 5.43 -13.25 4.13
N LYS A 117 5.44 -14.31 3.30
CA LYS A 117 6.57 -15.25 3.22
C LYS A 117 7.87 -14.56 2.81
N GLN A 118 7.78 -13.64 1.85
CA GLN A 118 8.92 -12.89 1.35
C GLN A 118 9.37 -11.82 2.36
N LEU A 119 8.42 -11.12 3.01
CA LEU A 119 8.74 -10.19 4.10
C LEU A 119 9.43 -10.90 5.26
N TYR A 120 8.91 -12.07 5.67
CA TYR A 120 9.51 -12.88 6.73
C TYR A 120 10.93 -13.32 6.39
N LYS A 121 11.14 -13.80 5.17
CA LYS A 121 12.46 -14.24 4.68
C LYS A 121 13.49 -13.10 4.70
N GLU A 122 13.06 -11.88 4.34
CA GLU A 122 13.93 -10.73 4.16
C GLU A 122 14.17 -9.94 5.45
N PHE A 123 13.13 -9.75 6.28
CA PHE A 123 13.17 -8.87 7.44
C PHE A 123 12.95 -9.59 8.79
N GLY A 124 12.75 -10.91 8.77
CA GLY A 124 12.52 -11.73 9.97
C GLY A 124 11.05 -11.76 10.41
N ALA A 125 10.82 -12.28 11.61
CA ALA A 125 9.48 -12.45 12.16
C ALA A 125 8.80 -11.10 12.44
N PRO A 126 7.52 -10.93 12.06
CA PRO A 126 6.80 -9.69 12.34
C PRO A 126 6.28 -9.63 13.77
N GLU A 127 6.15 -8.42 14.30
CA GLU A 127 5.23 -8.12 15.38
C GLU A 127 3.85 -7.85 14.79
N ILE A 128 2.84 -8.63 15.18
CA ILE A 128 1.48 -8.50 14.66
C ILE A 128 0.53 -8.03 15.78
N LEU A 129 -0.19 -6.93 15.52
CA LEU A 129 -1.35 -6.52 16.28
C LEU A 129 -2.60 -6.83 15.43
N ALA A 130 -3.43 -7.75 15.92
CA ALA A 130 -4.68 -8.12 15.27
C ALA A 130 -5.85 -7.98 16.25
N ILE A 131 -7.03 -7.57 15.74
CA ILE A 131 -8.26 -7.50 16.55
C ILE A 131 -8.82 -8.92 16.74
N LYS A 132 -8.72 -9.76 15.72
CA LYS A 132 -9.07 -11.17 15.70
C LYS A 132 -8.33 -11.87 14.55
N SER A 133 -8.45 -13.21 14.48
CA SER A 133 -7.92 -13.98 13.35
C SER A 133 -8.31 -13.32 12.02
N HIS A 134 -7.36 -13.20 11.09
CA HIS A 134 -7.52 -12.57 9.78
C HIS A 134 -7.95 -11.08 9.78
N LYS A 135 -7.78 -10.36 10.90
CA LYS A 135 -8.01 -8.91 10.99
C LYS A 135 -6.79 -8.20 11.56
N ILE A 136 -5.73 -8.13 10.77
CA ILE A 136 -4.48 -7.46 11.13
C ILE A 136 -4.70 -5.95 11.11
N LEU A 137 -4.43 -5.30 12.22
CA LEU A 137 -4.40 -3.85 12.35
C LEU A 137 -3.03 -3.29 11.98
N ILE A 138 -1.98 -3.93 12.52
CA ILE A 138 -0.58 -3.55 12.29
C ILE A 138 0.24 -4.84 12.11
N ALA A 139 1.12 -4.84 11.10
CA ALA A 139 2.19 -5.82 10.96
C ALA A 139 3.53 -5.06 10.85
N ARG A 140 4.49 -5.41 11.71
CA ARG A 140 5.77 -4.71 11.77
C ARG A 140 6.93 -5.66 11.54
N TYR A 141 7.77 -5.33 10.57
CA TYR A 141 9.00 -6.02 10.21
C TYR A 141 10.18 -5.06 10.46
N GLY A 142 10.71 -5.06 11.69
CA GLY A 142 11.70 -4.07 12.11
C GLY A 142 11.18 -2.64 11.90
N GLY A 143 11.80 -1.92 10.97
CA GLY A 143 11.43 -0.54 10.64
C GLY A 143 10.30 -0.36 9.63
N LEU A 144 9.78 -1.44 9.03
CA LEU A 144 8.59 -1.37 8.15
C LEU A 144 7.33 -1.63 8.97
N GLU A 145 6.43 -0.66 9.05
CA GLU A 145 5.20 -0.75 9.83
C GLU A 145 3.96 -0.63 8.93
N PHE A 146 3.37 -1.76 8.56
CA PHE A 146 2.15 -1.85 7.78
C PHE A 146 0.94 -1.56 8.66
N ARG A 147 0.03 -0.70 8.20
CA ARG A 147 -1.21 -0.30 8.90
C ARG A 147 -2.43 -0.47 8.03
N CYS A 148 -3.46 -1.10 8.58
CA CYS A 148 -4.74 -1.30 7.91
C CYS A 148 -5.61 -0.05 7.98
N THR A 149 -5.97 0.53 6.83
CA THR A 149 -6.89 1.68 6.77
C THR A 149 -8.36 1.26 6.74
N TRP A 150 -8.68 0.05 6.30
CA TRP A 150 -10.06 -0.45 6.34
C TRP A 150 -10.60 -0.50 7.76
N LEU A 151 -9.77 -0.91 8.73
CA LEU A 151 -10.17 -0.95 10.16
C LEU A 151 -10.33 0.45 10.77
N LEU A 152 -9.74 1.48 10.19
CA LEU A 152 -9.95 2.88 10.61
C LEU A 152 -11.27 3.41 10.08
N SER A 153 -11.60 3.13 8.83
CA SER A 153 -12.79 3.66 8.15
C SER A 153 -14.04 2.80 8.34
N ASN A 154 -13.88 1.48 8.50
CA ASN A 154 -14.93 0.45 8.42
C ASN A 154 -15.75 0.50 7.10
N MET A 155 -15.13 0.96 6.03
CA MET A 155 -15.76 1.16 4.72
C MET A 155 -14.87 0.60 3.62
N SER A 156 -15.46 0.26 2.47
CA SER A 156 -14.68 0.05 1.25
C SER A 156 -13.97 1.33 0.84
N LEU A 157 -12.92 1.23 0.03
CA LEU A 157 -12.14 2.38 -0.41
C LEU A 157 -13.00 3.42 -1.15
N ASP A 158 -13.97 2.95 -1.95
CA ASP A 158 -14.91 3.81 -2.67
C ASP A 158 -15.89 4.52 -1.72
N GLN A 159 -16.54 3.78 -0.81
CA GLN A 159 -17.44 4.36 0.18
C GLN A 159 -16.75 5.38 1.07
N TRP A 160 -15.51 5.09 1.49
CA TRP A 160 -14.70 6.00 2.27
C TRP A 160 -14.39 7.30 1.50
N GLY A 161 -13.96 7.18 0.24
CA GLY A 161 -13.74 8.33 -0.62
C GLY A 161 -15.01 9.14 -0.89
N ALA A 162 -16.20 8.47 -0.99
CA ALA A 162 -17.48 9.15 -1.12
C ALA A 162 -17.81 10.00 0.12
N LYS A 163 -17.69 9.40 1.31
CA LYS A 163 -17.92 10.08 2.59
C LYS A 163 -17.02 11.30 2.77
N LEU A 164 -15.75 11.18 2.39
CA LEU A 164 -14.78 12.27 2.49
C LEU A 164 -14.85 13.28 1.36
N GLN A 165 -15.70 13.07 0.37
CA GLN A 165 -15.77 13.86 -0.87
C GLN A 165 -14.38 13.96 -1.54
N ALA A 166 -13.64 12.86 -1.51
CA ALA A 166 -12.28 12.79 -1.99
C ALA A 166 -12.17 13.18 -3.47
N PRO A 167 -11.18 14.00 -3.88
CA PRO A 167 -11.00 14.41 -5.27
C PRO A 167 -10.55 13.25 -6.17
N VAL A 168 -9.87 12.24 -5.63
CA VAL A 168 -9.52 11.00 -6.34
C VAL A 168 -10.39 9.88 -5.81
N ARG A 169 -11.09 9.19 -6.70
CA ARG A 169 -12.03 8.13 -6.34
C ARG A 169 -11.56 6.78 -6.90
N LYS A 170 -11.86 5.71 -6.17
CA LYS A 170 -11.66 4.35 -6.68
C LYS A 170 -12.39 4.18 -8.01
N MET A 171 -11.79 3.45 -8.96
CA MET A 171 -12.47 3.00 -10.16
C MET A 171 -13.31 1.76 -9.84
N VAL A 172 -14.56 1.77 -10.25
CA VAL A 172 -15.48 0.64 -10.04
C VAL A 172 -15.65 -0.09 -11.36
N SER A 173 -15.68 -1.43 -11.33
CA SER A 173 -15.96 -2.30 -12.47
C SER A 173 -15.00 -2.16 -13.67
N ALA A 174 -13.76 -1.73 -13.43
CA ALA A 174 -12.78 -1.57 -14.51
C ALA A 174 -11.98 -2.85 -14.81
N ILE A 175 -11.98 -3.83 -13.90
CA ILE A 175 -11.27 -5.11 -14.04
C ILE A 175 -12.27 -6.25 -14.08
N ASP A 176 -12.10 -7.12 -15.06
CA ASP A 176 -12.75 -8.42 -15.10
C ASP A 176 -11.96 -9.43 -14.27
N TYR A 177 -12.51 -9.84 -13.13
CA TYR A 177 -11.88 -10.78 -12.20
C TYR A 177 -11.99 -12.25 -12.64
N ASP A 178 -12.80 -12.55 -13.66
CA ASP A 178 -12.90 -13.89 -14.23
C ASP A 178 -11.73 -14.19 -15.18
N VAL A 179 -11.00 -13.17 -15.60
CA VAL A 179 -9.78 -13.33 -16.39
C VAL A 179 -8.60 -13.66 -15.49
N ILE A 180 -8.00 -14.85 -15.71
CA ILE A 180 -6.77 -15.24 -15.03
C ILE A 180 -5.61 -14.38 -15.57
N ARG A 181 -4.85 -13.77 -14.65
CA ARG A 181 -3.69 -12.92 -14.97
C ARG A 181 -2.45 -13.43 -14.25
N TYR A 182 -1.35 -13.51 -15.00
CA TYR A 182 -0.04 -13.88 -14.46
C TYR A 182 0.90 -12.68 -14.45
N PRO A 183 1.98 -12.72 -13.64
CA PRO A 183 2.98 -11.64 -13.62
C PRO A 183 3.64 -11.36 -14.97
N ASP A 184 3.70 -12.35 -15.87
CA ASP A 184 4.30 -12.21 -17.21
C ASP A 184 3.31 -11.73 -18.29
N ASP A 185 2.02 -11.68 -17.98
CA ASP A 185 1.01 -11.26 -18.96
C ASP A 185 1.16 -9.79 -19.32
N LYS A 186 0.87 -9.47 -20.57
CA LYS A 186 0.82 -8.07 -21.02
C LYS A 186 -0.44 -7.41 -20.47
N LEU A 187 -0.28 -6.46 -19.58
CA LEU A 187 -1.38 -5.67 -19.03
C LEU A 187 -1.83 -4.58 -20.00
N THR A 188 -3.13 -4.29 -19.96
CA THR A 188 -3.72 -3.16 -20.67
C THR A 188 -3.46 -1.85 -19.92
N TYR A 189 -3.71 -0.72 -20.59
CA TYR A 189 -3.68 0.60 -19.93
C TYR A 189 -4.70 0.67 -18.79
N THR A 190 -5.86 0.02 -18.93
CA THR A 190 -6.90 -0.02 -17.89
C THR A 190 -6.42 -0.78 -16.64
N ASP A 191 -5.70 -1.89 -16.79
CA ASP A 191 -5.13 -2.63 -15.65
C ASP A 191 -4.13 -1.75 -14.88
N TRP A 192 -3.26 -1.02 -15.58
CA TRP A 192 -2.32 -0.10 -14.98
C TRP A 192 -3.01 1.09 -14.31
N LEU A 193 -3.98 1.69 -15.00
CA LEU A 193 -4.76 2.79 -14.47
C LEU A 193 -5.48 2.40 -13.18
N TYR A 194 -6.14 1.24 -13.18
CA TYR A 194 -6.87 0.74 -12.02
C TYR A 194 -5.97 0.66 -10.78
N MET A 195 -4.84 -0.02 -10.90
CA MET A 195 -3.88 -0.21 -9.80
C MET A 195 -3.32 1.11 -9.26
N VAL A 196 -2.87 2.00 -10.14
CA VAL A 196 -2.32 3.32 -9.74
C VAL A 196 -3.40 4.18 -9.09
N ASN A 197 -4.61 4.15 -9.65
CA ASN A 197 -5.73 4.94 -9.14
C ASN A 197 -6.18 4.49 -7.74
N ASP A 198 -6.14 3.17 -7.45
CA ASP A 198 -6.49 2.65 -6.13
C ASP A 198 -5.49 3.14 -5.06
N VAL A 199 -4.20 3.10 -5.35
CA VAL A 199 -3.17 3.65 -4.45
C VAL A 199 -3.31 5.18 -4.30
N ALA A 200 -3.63 5.90 -5.37
CA ALA A 200 -3.86 7.35 -5.31
C ALA A 200 -5.11 7.70 -4.49
N ALA A 201 -6.19 6.92 -4.62
CA ALA A 201 -7.41 7.07 -3.83
C ALA A 201 -7.15 6.74 -2.34
N LEU A 202 -6.41 5.65 -2.05
CA LEU A 202 -6.00 5.28 -0.70
C LEU A 202 -5.21 6.41 -0.02
N LYS A 203 -4.22 6.95 -0.71
CA LYS A 203 -3.44 8.10 -0.24
C LYS A 203 -4.33 9.30 0.05
N CYS A 204 -5.18 9.65 -0.90
CA CYS A 204 -6.09 10.80 -0.80
C CYS A 204 -7.01 10.68 0.42
N ASN A 205 -7.69 9.53 0.56
CA ASN A 205 -8.61 9.27 1.66
C ASN A 205 -7.90 9.32 3.02
N THR A 206 -6.72 8.69 3.11
CA THR A 206 -5.93 8.66 4.35
C THR A 206 -5.54 10.07 4.80
N TYR A 207 -5.07 10.92 3.89
CA TYR A 207 -4.71 12.30 4.25
C TYR A 207 -5.93 13.15 4.63
N LEU A 208 -7.08 13.00 3.94
CA LEU A 208 -8.30 13.71 4.30
C LEU A 208 -8.81 13.32 5.68
N GLU A 209 -8.80 12.01 6.02
CA GLU A 209 -9.18 11.55 7.36
C GLU A 209 -8.27 12.15 8.44
N MET A 210 -6.96 12.11 8.25
CA MET A 210 -5.99 12.72 9.18
C MET A 210 -6.19 14.23 9.36
N LEU A 211 -6.63 14.93 8.31
CA LEU A 211 -6.94 16.36 8.40
C LEU A 211 -8.23 16.62 9.19
N ASN A 212 -9.24 15.78 9.01
CA ASN A 212 -10.50 15.88 9.74
C ASN A 212 -10.32 15.60 11.23
N GLU A 213 -9.55 14.57 11.59
CA GLU A 213 -9.22 14.27 12.97
C GLU A 213 -8.52 15.45 13.68
N ARG A 214 -7.65 16.17 12.98
CA ARG A 214 -6.96 17.35 13.54
C ARG A 214 -7.85 18.58 13.71
N ARG A 215 -8.98 18.66 12.99
CA ARG A 215 -9.91 19.78 13.06
C ARG A 215 -11.05 19.55 14.07
N GLY A 216 -11.31 18.29 14.43
CA GLY A 216 -12.35 17.90 15.36
C GLY A 216 -11.90 17.72 16.82
N GLY A 217 -10.62 17.84 17.10
CA GLY A 217 -10.02 17.84 18.45
C GLY A 217 -9.49 19.21 18.82
#